data_a4fabba0bdf69ae5643b706bcc513811
#
_entry.id   a4fabba0bdf69ae5643b706bcc513811
#
_cell.length_a   1.000
_cell.length_b   1.000
_cell.length_c   1.000
_cell.angle_alpha   90.00
_cell.angle_beta   90.00
_cell.angle_gamma   90.00
#
_symmetry.space_group_name_H-M   'P 1'
#
loop_
_entity.id
_entity.type
_entity.pdbx_description
1 polymer ?
#
loop_
_entity_poly.entity_id
_entity_poly.type
_entity_poly.pdbx_seq_one_letter_code
_entity_poly.pdbx_strand_id
1 'polypeptide(L)'
;MIKRYGIIGCGMMGQEHLRNINLINDAIAYAIYEPNVNMQKMAKKLAPGAKFYDSLDKILSDESIDCWLIVSPNHLHMDQLEQLAGIPHRPILVEKPLFTEIKHLERIKNFSIKYSAPVWVAMEYRYMPPIAELIKRQNNVTGSTKMLSIREHRFPFLPKVDDWNRFNKNSGGTFVEKCCHFFDLMRLITGSNPTKIMASGGQAVNHLKENYSGLVPDIWDHGYVIVEFENNMRAMLELCMFAEGAKYQEEISITGDTGKIEAFVPGPARFWPKKLGAPPIPKIVVSPRDRSGLREFDVPVDEMILEAGDHNGSTFYQHQKFMRVVDGHQSPEVTLNDGIWAVRMGNAAQVSAETGKVVNF
;
A
#
# COMPACT_ATOMS: atom_id res chain seq x y z
N MET A 1 2.52 4.06 27.98
CA MET A 1 3.53 5.15 27.73
C MET A 1 3.41 5.59 26.27
N ILE A 2 3.54 6.89 26.00
CA ILE A 2 3.51 7.43 24.63
C ILE A 2 4.72 6.91 23.86
N LYS A 3 4.48 6.31 22.68
CA LYS A 3 5.51 5.76 21.79
C LYS A 3 6.07 6.84 20.85
N ARG A 4 7.37 6.85 20.70
CA ARG A 4 8.12 7.86 19.96
C ARG A 4 8.57 7.30 18.61
N TYR A 5 7.94 7.77 17.54
CA TYR A 5 8.37 7.42 16.18
C TYR A 5 9.65 8.16 15.77
N GLY A 6 10.61 7.44 15.21
CA GLY A 6 11.65 7.95 14.35
C GLY A 6 11.23 7.77 12.89
N ILE A 7 11.16 8.88 12.14
CA ILE A 7 10.60 8.89 10.78
C ILE A 7 11.70 9.21 9.77
N ILE A 8 11.87 8.34 8.77
CA ILE A 8 12.85 8.45 7.70
C ILE A 8 12.11 8.78 6.40
N GLY A 9 12.23 10.02 5.94
CA GLY A 9 11.44 10.59 4.85
C GLY A 9 10.13 11.21 5.33
N CYS A 10 9.72 12.32 4.73
CA CYS A 10 8.47 12.99 5.06
C CYS A 10 7.87 13.72 3.85
N GLY A 11 7.90 13.05 2.69
CA GLY A 11 7.22 13.45 1.48
C GLY A 11 5.70 13.38 1.62
N MET A 12 4.99 13.20 0.50
CA MET A 12 3.52 13.18 0.49
C MET A 12 2.93 12.12 1.44
N MET A 13 3.41 10.86 1.38
CA MET A 13 2.95 9.81 2.28
C MET A 13 3.41 10.05 3.73
N GLY A 14 4.64 10.53 3.96
CA GLY A 14 5.10 10.87 5.31
C GLY A 14 4.23 11.94 5.97
N GLN A 15 3.74 12.91 5.22
CA GLN A 15 2.77 13.90 5.73
C GLN A 15 1.41 13.29 6.04
N GLU A 16 0.96 12.30 5.26
CA GLU A 16 -0.24 11.52 5.59
C GLU A 16 -0.04 10.72 6.89
N HIS A 17 1.08 10.02 7.02
CA HIS A 17 1.43 9.36 8.28
C HIS A 17 1.45 10.31 9.48
N LEU A 18 2.04 11.51 9.35
CA LEU A 18 2.05 12.51 10.43
C LEU A 18 0.62 12.91 10.87
N ARG A 19 -0.28 13.17 9.92
CA ARG A 19 -1.68 13.48 10.25
C ARG A 19 -2.35 12.34 11.00
N ASN A 20 -2.11 11.11 10.56
CA ASN A 20 -2.69 9.92 11.19
C ASN A 20 -2.08 9.62 12.56
N ILE A 21 -0.76 9.77 12.74
CA ILE A 21 -0.09 9.61 14.05
C ILE A 21 -0.66 10.64 15.06
N ASN A 22 -0.97 11.85 14.63
CA ASN A 22 -1.57 12.88 15.49
C ASN A 22 -2.99 12.51 15.99
N LEU A 23 -3.66 11.55 15.38
CA LEU A 23 -4.95 11.00 15.84
C LEU A 23 -4.77 9.81 16.80
N ILE A 24 -3.56 9.32 17.00
CA ILE A 24 -3.25 8.18 17.88
C ILE A 24 -2.86 8.71 19.27
N ASN A 25 -3.61 8.35 20.30
CA ASN A 25 -3.45 8.89 21.65
C ASN A 25 -2.13 8.48 22.35
N ASP A 26 -1.57 7.34 21.97
CA ASP A 26 -0.40 6.72 22.61
C ASP A 26 0.86 6.76 21.73
N ALA A 27 0.88 7.62 20.71
CA ALA A 27 2.01 7.77 19.80
C ALA A 27 2.29 9.23 19.44
N ILE A 28 3.55 9.56 19.17
CA ILE A 28 3.98 10.88 18.65
C ILE A 28 5.05 10.72 17.57
N ALA A 29 5.04 11.64 16.60
CA ALA A 29 6.16 11.86 15.71
C ALA A 29 7.26 12.59 16.49
N TYR A 30 8.28 11.85 16.97
CA TYR A 30 9.28 12.35 17.89
C TYR A 30 10.53 12.88 17.17
N ALA A 31 11.03 12.15 16.18
CA ALA A 31 12.23 12.48 15.42
C ALA A 31 11.97 12.29 13.92
N ILE A 32 12.45 13.22 13.09
CA ILE A 32 12.23 13.21 11.64
C ILE A 32 13.54 13.51 10.91
N TYR A 33 13.88 12.69 9.93
CA TYR A 33 14.88 12.97 8.91
C TYR A 33 14.20 13.15 7.56
N GLU A 34 14.26 14.37 7.00
CA GLU A 34 13.74 14.72 5.67
C GLU A 34 14.74 15.63 4.98
N PRO A 35 15.44 15.18 3.93
CA PRO A 35 16.48 15.99 3.27
C PRO A 35 15.90 17.11 2.39
N ASN A 36 14.67 16.96 1.88
CA ASN A 36 14.06 18.01 1.05
C ASN A 36 13.52 19.14 1.93
N VAL A 37 14.06 20.36 1.73
CA VAL A 37 13.73 21.54 2.54
C VAL A 37 12.23 21.89 2.50
N ASN A 38 11.57 21.72 1.36
CA ASN A 38 10.14 22.04 1.23
C ASN A 38 9.28 21.02 1.98
N MET A 39 9.60 19.72 1.86
CA MET A 39 8.92 18.67 2.59
C MET A 39 9.16 18.82 4.10
N GLN A 40 10.38 19.15 4.51
CA GLN A 40 10.72 19.43 5.91
C GLN A 40 9.89 20.59 6.48
N LYS A 41 9.70 21.69 5.71
CA LYS A 41 8.85 22.81 6.13
C LYS A 41 7.40 22.39 6.35
N MET A 42 6.86 21.50 5.49
CA MET A 42 5.51 20.95 5.65
C MET A 42 5.42 20.04 6.86
N ALA A 43 6.39 19.17 7.04
CA ALA A 43 6.46 18.27 8.20
C ALA A 43 6.51 19.04 9.53
N LYS A 44 7.27 20.15 9.61
CA LYS A 44 7.33 21.03 10.79
C LYS A 44 5.98 21.62 11.18
N LYS A 45 5.10 21.86 10.21
CA LYS A 45 3.73 22.35 10.50
C LYS A 45 2.85 21.24 11.10
N LEU A 46 3.04 20.00 10.66
CA LEU A 46 2.26 18.85 11.09
C LEU A 46 2.77 18.25 12.40
N ALA A 47 4.07 18.35 12.66
CA ALA A 47 4.73 17.84 13.86
C ALA A 47 5.67 18.91 14.48
N PRO A 48 5.11 20.03 15.03
CA PRO A 48 5.92 21.14 15.54
C PRO A 48 6.78 20.76 16.75
N GLY A 49 6.43 19.70 17.48
CA GLY A 49 7.19 19.20 18.62
C GLY A 49 8.28 18.17 18.27
N ALA A 50 8.37 17.75 17.00
CA ALA A 50 9.37 16.78 16.59
C ALA A 50 10.77 17.39 16.48
N LYS A 51 11.78 16.57 16.77
CA LYS A 51 13.19 16.88 16.48
C LYS A 51 13.48 16.64 15.00
N PHE A 52 14.06 17.60 14.30
CA PHE A 52 14.48 17.45 12.90
C PHE A 52 15.99 17.25 12.81
N TYR A 53 16.40 16.14 12.22
CA TYR A 53 17.81 15.79 12.02
C TYR A 53 18.25 16.15 10.59
N ASP A 54 19.51 16.60 10.46
CA ASP A 54 20.12 17.01 9.20
C ASP A 54 20.80 15.85 8.46
N SER A 55 20.97 14.70 9.12
CA SER A 55 21.52 13.48 8.51
C SER A 55 20.86 12.23 9.07
N LEU A 56 20.89 11.16 8.24
CA LEU A 56 20.35 9.87 8.62
C LEU A 56 21.12 9.28 9.81
N ASP A 57 22.45 9.37 9.84
CA ASP A 57 23.27 8.85 10.95
C ASP A 57 22.89 9.49 12.30
N LYS A 58 22.57 10.78 12.30
CA LYS A 58 22.20 11.47 13.54
C LYS A 58 20.86 11.00 14.09
N ILE A 59 19.85 10.79 13.24
CA ILE A 59 18.56 10.26 13.73
C ILE A 59 18.71 8.79 14.17
N LEU A 60 19.51 7.99 13.45
CA LEU A 60 19.79 6.59 13.82
C LEU A 60 20.49 6.47 15.18
N SER A 61 21.21 7.49 15.61
CA SER A 61 21.88 7.55 16.92
C SER A 61 20.97 7.98 18.06
N ASP A 62 19.70 8.37 17.82
CA ASP A 62 18.79 8.79 18.89
C ASP A 62 18.16 7.57 19.59
N GLU A 63 18.71 7.25 20.77
CA GLU A 63 18.25 6.12 21.59
C GLU A 63 16.83 6.32 22.16
N SER A 64 16.27 7.53 22.09
CA SER A 64 14.94 7.85 22.61
C SER A 64 13.80 7.38 21.69
N ILE A 65 14.08 6.91 20.48
CA ILE A 65 13.09 6.41 19.52
C ILE A 65 12.61 5.02 19.95
N ASP A 66 11.32 4.77 19.95
CA ASP A 66 10.71 3.49 20.33
C ASP A 66 10.39 2.61 19.12
N CYS A 67 10.12 3.19 17.95
CA CYS A 67 9.86 2.49 16.70
C CYS A 67 10.22 3.34 15.49
N TRP A 68 10.42 2.70 14.34
CA TRP A 68 10.79 3.35 13.09
C TRP A 68 9.64 3.37 12.09
N LEU A 69 9.54 4.46 11.32
CA LEU A 69 8.72 4.57 10.12
C LEU A 69 9.62 4.94 8.95
N ILE A 70 9.75 4.03 7.97
CA ILE A 70 10.42 4.31 6.69
C ILE A 70 9.36 4.71 5.68
N VAL A 71 9.43 5.96 5.19
CA VAL A 71 8.48 6.54 4.21
C VAL A 71 9.19 7.44 3.20
N SER A 72 10.41 7.09 2.89
CA SER A 72 11.27 7.68 1.87
C SER A 72 10.88 7.20 0.45
N PRO A 73 11.55 7.67 -0.62
CA PRO A 73 11.38 7.10 -1.96
C PRO A 73 11.67 5.59 -2.00
N ASN A 74 10.88 4.84 -2.76
CA ASN A 74 10.85 3.38 -2.78
C ASN A 74 12.23 2.71 -2.94
N HIS A 75 13.07 3.25 -3.82
CA HIS A 75 14.41 2.71 -4.09
C HIS A 75 15.39 2.81 -2.92
N LEU A 76 15.05 3.60 -1.88
CA LEU A 76 15.88 3.78 -0.70
C LEU A 76 15.51 2.82 0.44
N HIS A 77 14.35 2.15 0.39
CA HIS A 77 13.87 1.32 1.49
C HIS A 77 14.86 0.23 1.88
N MET A 78 15.43 -0.47 0.89
CA MET A 78 16.34 -1.58 1.18
C MET A 78 17.61 -1.12 1.91
N ASP A 79 18.22 -0.03 1.46
CA ASP A 79 19.43 0.52 2.07
C ASP A 79 19.16 1.01 3.51
N GLN A 80 18.02 1.63 3.74
CA GLN A 80 17.62 2.11 5.06
C GLN A 80 17.28 0.97 6.03
N LEU A 81 16.66 -0.11 5.55
CA LEU A 81 16.46 -1.32 6.35
C LEU A 81 17.81 -1.91 6.80
N GLU A 82 18.79 -2.00 5.90
CA GLU A 82 20.14 -2.49 6.26
C GLU A 82 20.85 -1.59 7.25
N GLN A 83 20.69 -0.26 7.15
CA GLN A 83 21.24 0.68 8.13
C GLN A 83 20.60 0.48 9.51
N LEU A 84 19.27 0.28 9.58
CA LEU A 84 18.57 -0.04 10.83
C LEU A 84 19.02 -1.39 11.42
N ALA A 85 19.47 -2.33 10.61
CA ALA A 85 20.04 -3.58 11.11
C ALA A 85 21.44 -3.41 11.75
N GLY A 86 22.09 -2.28 11.56
CA GLY A 86 23.38 -1.92 12.18
C GLY A 86 23.27 -1.25 13.55
N ILE A 87 22.05 -0.98 14.04
CA ILE A 87 21.80 -0.32 15.32
C ILE A 87 20.87 -1.18 16.21
N PRO A 88 20.62 -0.82 17.49
CA PRO A 88 19.70 -1.57 18.34
C PRO A 88 18.31 -1.73 17.69
N HIS A 89 17.86 -2.97 17.55
CA HIS A 89 16.66 -3.31 16.80
C HIS A 89 15.39 -2.86 17.52
N ARG A 90 14.51 -2.18 16.80
CA ARG A 90 13.22 -1.67 17.25
C ARG A 90 12.15 -2.00 16.20
N PRO A 91 10.86 -2.07 16.57
CA PRO A 91 9.81 -2.31 15.56
C PRO A 91 9.89 -1.32 14.40
N ILE A 92 9.74 -1.81 13.17
CA ILE A 92 9.74 -1.00 11.94
C ILE A 92 8.38 -1.10 11.25
N LEU A 93 7.82 0.03 10.87
CA LEU A 93 6.81 0.16 9.83
C LEU A 93 7.51 0.69 8.57
N VAL A 94 7.56 -0.11 7.50
CA VAL A 94 8.18 0.30 6.23
C VAL A 94 7.13 0.43 5.14
N GLU A 95 7.17 1.56 4.43
CA GLU A 95 6.28 1.79 3.30
C GLU A 95 6.51 0.78 2.16
N LYS A 96 5.43 0.60 1.41
CA LYS A 96 5.42 -0.24 0.21
C LYS A 96 5.93 0.55 -1.02
N PRO A 97 6.44 -0.15 -2.03
CA PRO A 97 6.85 -1.54 -2.04
C PRO A 97 8.06 -1.76 -1.11
N LEU A 98 8.18 -2.95 -0.54
CA LEU A 98 9.28 -3.26 0.39
C LEU A 98 10.66 -3.02 -0.24
N PHE A 99 10.80 -3.30 -1.53
CA PHE A 99 11.94 -2.98 -2.38
C PHE A 99 11.48 -2.88 -3.85
N THR A 100 12.31 -2.33 -4.73
CA THR A 100 11.92 -2.03 -6.11
C THR A 100 12.45 -3.02 -7.16
N GLU A 101 13.57 -3.69 -6.90
CA GLU A 101 14.25 -4.55 -7.87
C GLU A 101 14.38 -5.97 -7.33
N ILE A 102 14.09 -6.97 -8.17
CA ILE A 102 14.15 -8.39 -7.79
C ILE A 102 15.55 -8.83 -7.33
N LYS A 103 16.61 -8.14 -7.77
CA LYS A 103 17.99 -8.36 -7.29
C LYS A 103 18.16 -8.12 -5.79
N HIS A 104 17.25 -7.36 -5.15
CA HIS A 104 17.27 -7.11 -3.71
C HIS A 104 16.70 -8.28 -2.89
N LEU A 105 16.21 -9.33 -3.54
CA LEU A 105 15.58 -10.47 -2.85
C LEU A 105 16.54 -11.15 -1.84
N GLU A 106 17.81 -11.32 -2.19
CA GLU A 106 18.78 -11.90 -1.27
C GLU A 106 19.15 -10.92 -0.13
N ARG A 107 19.17 -9.63 -0.40
CA ARG A 107 19.42 -8.60 0.64
C ARG A 107 18.31 -8.62 1.69
N ILE A 108 17.04 -8.63 1.27
CA ILE A 108 15.92 -8.64 2.22
C ILE A 108 15.82 -9.96 3.00
N LYS A 109 16.18 -11.11 2.41
CA LYS A 109 16.30 -12.38 3.12
C LYS A 109 17.41 -12.31 4.19
N ASN A 110 18.58 -11.78 3.85
CA ASN A 110 19.67 -11.60 4.81
C ASN A 110 19.28 -10.62 5.93
N PHE A 111 18.59 -9.55 5.60
CA PHE A 111 18.02 -8.63 6.58
C PHE A 111 17.06 -9.37 7.53
N SER A 112 16.13 -10.18 7.00
CA SER A 112 15.14 -10.89 7.81
C SER A 112 15.75 -11.89 8.80
N ILE A 113 16.95 -12.43 8.51
CA ILE A 113 17.69 -13.31 9.41
C ILE A 113 18.37 -12.52 10.52
N LYS A 114 18.87 -11.33 10.21
CA LYS A 114 19.66 -10.51 11.15
C LYS A 114 18.80 -9.63 12.05
N TYR A 115 17.66 -9.18 11.57
CA TYR A 115 16.81 -8.23 12.28
C TYR A 115 15.84 -8.94 13.22
N SER A 116 16.00 -8.76 14.52
CA SER A 116 15.27 -9.51 15.56
C SER A 116 13.96 -8.84 16.02
N ALA A 117 13.76 -7.53 15.74
CA ALA A 117 12.54 -6.84 16.11
C ALA A 117 11.44 -7.00 15.02
N PRO A 118 10.17 -6.79 15.37
CA PRO A 118 9.09 -6.89 14.39
C PRO A 118 9.23 -5.90 13.23
N VAL A 119 8.94 -6.35 12.00
CA VAL A 119 8.86 -5.50 10.82
C VAL A 119 7.49 -5.65 10.16
N TRP A 120 6.81 -4.53 9.98
CA TRP A 120 5.51 -4.43 9.34
C TRP A 120 5.66 -3.74 7.98
N VAL A 121 5.22 -4.36 6.90
CA VAL A 121 5.17 -3.74 5.56
C VAL A 121 3.83 -3.05 5.36
N ALA A 122 3.82 -1.80 4.90
CA ALA A 122 2.63 -0.95 4.82
C ALA A 122 1.68 -1.32 3.66
N MET A 123 1.19 -2.57 3.62
CA MET A 123 0.11 -2.98 2.71
C MET A 123 -1.25 -2.57 3.30
N GLU A 124 -1.45 -1.28 3.43
CA GLU A 124 -2.52 -0.66 4.19
C GLU A 124 -3.94 -0.92 3.64
N TYR A 125 -4.08 -1.28 2.36
CA TYR A 125 -5.41 -1.54 1.75
C TYR A 125 -6.21 -2.63 2.48
N ARG A 126 -5.54 -3.55 3.19
CA ARG A 126 -6.19 -4.51 4.09
C ARG A 126 -7.08 -3.84 5.13
N TYR A 127 -6.78 -2.58 5.50
CA TYR A 127 -7.40 -1.84 6.61
C TYR A 127 -8.40 -0.77 6.14
N MET A 128 -8.61 -0.60 4.84
CA MET A 128 -9.75 0.18 4.36
C MET A 128 -11.04 -0.48 4.89
N PRO A 129 -11.91 0.23 5.63
CA PRO A 129 -13.07 -0.39 6.27
C PRO A 129 -13.93 -1.25 5.36
N PRO A 130 -14.26 -0.87 4.09
CA PRO A 130 -15.02 -1.74 3.19
C PRO A 130 -14.25 -3.01 2.80
N ILE A 131 -12.93 -2.94 2.62
CA ILE A 131 -12.10 -4.12 2.30
C ILE A 131 -11.98 -5.04 3.52
N ALA A 132 -11.75 -4.47 4.70
CA ALA A 132 -11.71 -5.24 5.94
C ALA A 132 -13.03 -5.97 6.21
N GLU A 133 -14.17 -5.29 5.98
CA GLU A 133 -15.50 -5.89 6.15
C GLU A 133 -15.79 -6.96 5.10
N LEU A 134 -15.34 -6.78 3.86
CA LEU A 134 -15.42 -7.80 2.80
C LEU A 134 -14.64 -9.06 3.21
N ILE A 135 -13.39 -8.91 3.65
CA ILE A 135 -12.54 -10.04 4.08
C ILE A 135 -13.18 -10.77 5.27
N LYS A 136 -13.70 -10.04 6.25
CA LYS A 136 -14.36 -10.60 7.43
C LYS A 136 -15.58 -11.45 7.08
N ARG A 137 -16.35 -11.05 6.06
CA ARG A 137 -17.59 -11.72 5.65
C ARG A 137 -17.39 -12.81 4.60
N GLN A 138 -16.24 -12.82 3.90
CA GLN A 138 -16.08 -13.62 2.67
C GLN A 138 -16.49 -15.09 2.87
N ASN A 139 -15.95 -15.79 3.87
CA ASN A 139 -16.20 -17.21 4.06
C ASN A 139 -17.67 -17.55 4.33
N ASN A 140 -18.37 -16.68 5.06
CA ASN A 140 -19.79 -16.85 5.38
C ASN A 140 -20.70 -16.59 4.17
N VAL A 141 -20.23 -15.81 3.20
CA VAL A 141 -20.99 -15.45 2.01
C VAL A 141 -20.65 -16.35 0.84
N THR A 142 -19.36 -16.58 0.60
CA THR A 142 -18.92 -17.26 -0.62
C THR A 142 -18.78 -18.78 -0.44
N GLY A 143 -18.78 -19.28 0.80
CA GLY A 143 -18.45 -20.69 1.05
C GLY A 143 -16.99 -20.95 0.62
N SER A 144 -16.81 -21.89 -0.30
CA SER A 144 -15.50 -22.13 -0.91
C SER A 144 -15.23 -21.12 -2.02
N THR A 145 -14.41 -20.11 -1.73
CA THR A 145 -14.02 -19.07 -2.71
C THR A 145 -13.32 -19.70 -3.92
N LYS A 146 -13.66 -19.23 -5.13
CA LYS A 146 -13.14 -19.74 -6.42
C LYS A 146 -12.50 -18.65 -7.26
N MET A 147 -13.08 -17.44 -7.27
CA MET A 147 -12.65 -16.35 -8.12
C MET A 147 -12.56 -15.05 -7.33
N LEU A 148 -11.57 -14.25 -7.67
CA LEU A 148 -11.36 -12.91 -7.16
C LEU A 148 -11.16 -11.96 -8.34
N SER A 149 -11.86 -10.82 -8.35
CA SER A 149 -11.63 -9.75 -9.29
C SER A 149 -11.38 -8.45 -8.53
N ILE A 150 -10.32 -7.75 -8.90
CA ILE A 150 -9.97 -6.43 -8.37
C ILE A 150 -9.89 -5.47 -9.53
N ARG A 151 -10.55 -4.32 -9.42
CA ARG A 151 -10.47 -3.22 -10.36
C ARG A 151 -10.08 -1.95 -9.63
N GLU A 152 -9.10 -1.22 -10.17
CA GLU A 152 -8.78 0.13 -9.74
C GLU A 152 -8.85 1.10 -10.93
N HIS A 153 -9.76 2.07 -10.84
CA HIS A 153 -9.94 3.16 -11.78
C HIS A 153 -9.68 4.48 -11.07
N ARG A 154 -8.54 5.11 -11.36
CA ARG A 154 -8.05 6.23 -10.56
C ARG A 154 -7.40 7.32 -11.40
N PHE A 155 -6.97 8.37 -10.71
CA PHE A 155 -6.13 9.45 -11.20
C PHE A 155 -4.67 8.99 -11.42
N PRO A 156 -3.89 9.73 -12.26
CA PRO A 156 -2.47 9.47 -12.52
C PRO A 156 -1.60 9.49 -11.26
N PHE A 157 -0.38 8.95 -11.35
CA PHE A 157 0.61 9.17 -10.32
C PHE A 157 0.85 10.66 -10.09
N LEU A 158 0.64 11.11 -8.85
CA LEU A 158 0.89 12.49 -8.46
C LEU A 158 2.39 12.82 -8.51
N PRO A 159 2.77 14.10 -8.77
CA PRO A 159 4.16 14.53 -8.70
C PRO A 159 4.75 14.28 -7.31
N LYS A 160 5.96 13.74 -7.27
CA LYS A 160 6.76 13.55 -6.05
C LYS A 160 8.05 14.37 -6.16
N VAL A 161 8.80 14.47 -5.06
CA VAL A 161 10.08 15.17 -5.04
C VAL A 161 10.99 14.62 -6.14
N ASP A 162 11.53 15.50 -6.97
CA ASP A 162 12.41 15.17 -8.10
C ASP A 162 11.81 14.16 -9.09
N ASP A 163 10.48 14.04 -9.10
CA ASP A 163 9.70 13.16 -9.99
C ASP A 163 10.22 11.72 -10.08
N TRP A 164 10.82 11.22 -9.00
CA TRP A 164 11.45 9.91 -8.94
C TRP A 164 10.51 8.77 -9.35
N ASN A 165 9.21 8.93 -9.11
CA ASN A 165 8.19 7.94 -9.42
C ASN A 165 7.76 7.89 -10.89
N ARG A 166 8.41 8.67 -11.75
CA ARG A 166 8.25 8.62 -13.21
C ARG A 166 9.08 7.51 -13.86
N PHE A 167 9.96 6.87 -13.10
CA PHE A 167 10.94 5.94 -13.63
C PHE A 167 10.89 4.58 -12.92
N ASN A 168 10.78 3.50 -13.74
CA ASN A 168 10.73 2.12 -13.24
C ASN A 168 11.96 1.78 -12.38
N LYS A 169 13.14 2.31 -12.72
CA LYS A 169 14.37 2.10 -11.91
C LYS A 169 14.24 2.56 -10.45
N ASN A 170 13.38 3.55 -10.18
CA ASN A 170 13.18 4.11 -8.85
C ASN A 170 11.93 3.54 -8.17
N SER A 171 10.87 3.27 -8.95
CA SER A 171 9.58 2.84 -8.43
C SER A 171 9.41 1.32 -8.40
N GLY A 172 10.15 0.60 -9.24
CA GLY A 172 9.94 -0.83 -9.52
C GLY A 172 8.94 -1.08 -10.66
N GLY A 173 8.40 -0.01 -11.26
CA GLY A 173 7.33 -0.07 -12.27
C GLY A 173 5.94 -0.08 -11.66
N THR A 174 4.95 0.22 -12.48
CA THR A 174 3.56 0.43 -12.03
C THR A 174 2.97 -0.81 -11.34
N PHE A 175 3.26 -2.01 -11.83
CA PHE A 175 2.78 -3.24 -11.19
C PHE A 175 3.45 -3.52 -9.84
N VAL A 176 4.67 -3.01 -9.59
CA VAL A 176 5.30 -3.08 -8.27
C VAL A 176 4.87 -1.92 -7.38
N GLU A 177 4.98 -0.68 -7.86
CA GLU A 177 4.66 0.54 -7.08
C GLU A 177 3.20 0.55 -6.61
N LYS A 178 2.27 0.34 -7.54
CA LYS A 178 0.83 0.48 -7.28
C LYS A 178 0.15 -0.84 -6.97
N CYS A 179 0.43 -1.88 -7.76
CA CYS A 179 -0.33 -3.12 -7.67
C CYS A 179 0.14 -4.05 -6.55
N CYS A 180 1.23 -3.72 -5.83
CA CYS A 180 1.65 -4.51 -4.66
C CYS A 180 0.53 -4.64 -3.60
N HIS A 181 -0.29 -3.61 -3.40
CA HIS A 181 -1.47 -3.69 -2.53
C HIS A 181 -2.47 -4.77 -2.97
N PHE A 182 -2.70 -4.88 -4.27
CA PHE A 182 -3.67 -5.85 -4.82
C PHE A 182 -3.10 -7.26 -4.82
N PHE A 183 -1.83 -7.43 -5.10
CA PHE A 183 -1.15 -8.73 -4.99
C PHE A 183 -1.12 -9.22 -3.55
N ASP A 184 -0.95 -8.32 -2.60
CA ASP A 184 -1.07 -8.61 -1.19
C ASP A 184 -2.50 -9.04 -0.81
N LEU A 185 -3.53 -8.29 -1.24
CA LEU A 185 -4.92 -8.65 -1.03
C LEU A 185 -5.28 -9.99 -1.69
N MET A 186 -4.75 -10.28 -2.89
CA MET A 186 -4.98 -11.56 -3.55
C MET A 186 -4.47 -12.72 -2.69
N ARG A 187 -3.24 -12.62 -2.16
CA ARG A 187 -2.69 -13.67 -1.28
C ARG A 187 -3.46 -13.78 0.03
N LEU A 188 -3.83 -12.66 0.64
CA LEU A 188 -4.62 -12.64 1.87
C LEU A 188 -5.99 -13.31 1.68
N ILE A 189 -6.73 -12.94 0.63
CA ILE A 189 -8.09 -13.44 0.34
C ILE A 189 -8.06 -14.90 -0.08
N THR A 190 -7.08 -15.31 -0.90
CA THR A 190 -6.96 -16.69 -1.35
C THR A 190 -6.36 -17.63 -0.30
N GLY A 191 -5.59 -17.09 0.64
CA GLY A 191 -4.81 -17.88 1.60
C GLY A 191 -3.76 -18.79 0.93
N SER A 192 -3.28 -18.44 -0.27
CA SER A 192 -2.44 -19.28 -1.12
C SER A 192 -1.38 -18.48 -1.85
N ASN A 193 -0.30 -19.16 -2.28
CA ASN A 193 0.72 -18.53 -3.13
C ASN A 193 0.35 -18.64 -4.61
N PRO A 194 0.79 -17.68 -5.46
CA PRO A 194 0.60 -17.75 -6.89
C PRO A 194 1.47 -18.85 -7.51
N THR A 195 0.96 -19.48 -8.57
CA THR A 195 1.71 -20.43 -9.41
C THR A 195 2.05 -19.86 -10.77
N LYS A 196 1.16 -18.97 -11.31
CA LYS A 196 1.33 -18.37 -12.62
C LYS A 196 0.79 -16.95 -12.66
N ILE A 197 1.43 -16.11 -13.45
CA ILE A 197 0.97 -14.77 -13.82
C ILE A 197 0.97 -14.61 -15.34
N MET A 198 -0.11 -14.02 -15.85
CA MET A 198 -0.27 -13.54 -17.21
C MET A 198 -0.68 -12.07 -17.14
N ALA A 199 0.01 -11.20 -17.86
CA ALA A 199 -0.28 -9.77 -17.83
C ALA A 199 -0.15 -9.10 -19.20
N SER A 200 -0.89 -8.01 -19.38
CA SER A 200 -0.77 -7.06 -20.48
C SER A 200 -0.90 -5.66 -19.91
N GLY A 201 -0.06 -4.73 -20.32
CA GLY A 201 -0.09 -3.35 -19.83
C GLY A 201 0.75 -2.43 -20.69
N GLY A 202 0.68 -1.15 -20.41
CA GLY A 202 1.41 -0.15 -21.16
C GLY A 202 1.16 1.26 -20.67
N GLN A 203 1.71 2.23 -21.40
CA GLN A 203 1.51 3.65 -21.24
C GLN A 203 0.70 4.17 -22.44
N ALA A 204 -0.48 4.75 -22.19
CA ALA A 204 -1.39 5.17 -23.25
C ALA A 204 -1.82 6.64 -23.17
N VAL A 205 -1.92 7.20 -21.97
CA VAL A 205 -2.52 8.54 -21.77
C VAL A 205 -1.62 9.44 -20.95
N ASN A 206 -1.12 8.95 -19.79
CA ASN A 206 -0.44 9.78 -18.81
C ASN A 206 1.06 9.90 -19.11
N HIS A 207 1.64 11.06 -18.77
CA HIS A 207 3.09 11.32 -18.77
C HIS A 207 3.80 11.21 -20.14
N LEU A 208 3.07 11.07 -21.26
CA LEU A 208 3.60 10.86 -22.61
C LEU A 208 4.45 12.04 -23.14
N LYS A 209 4.20 13.25 -22.64
CA LYS A 209 4.85 14.49 -23.08
C LYS A 209 5.81 15.08 -22.04
N GLU A 210 5.96 14.40 -20.90
CA GLU A 210 6.88 14.82 -19.85
C GLU A 210 8.31 14.53 -20.25
N ASN A 211 9.26 15.42 -19.86
CA ASN A 211 10.68 15.25 -20.10
C ASN A 211 11.45 15.76 -18.89
N TYR A 212 12.32 14.94 -18.36
CA TYR A 212 13.15 15.20 -17.19
C TYR A 212 14.62 15.15 -17.55
N SER A 213 15.17 16.28 -17.97
CA SER A 213 16.58 16.39 -18.42
C SER A 213 16.94 15.40 -19.54
N GLY A 214 16.04 15.25 -20.52
CA GLY A 214 16.21 14.33 -21.65
C GLY A 214 15.65 12.92 -21.42
N LEU A 215 15.20 12.59 -20.20
CA LEU A 215 14.56 11.32 -19.90
C LEU A 215 13.04 11.44 -20.01
N VAL A 216 12.42 10.46 -20.66
CA VAL A 216 10.96 10.32 -20.75
C VAL A 216 10.48 9.31 -19.71
N PRO A 217 9.35 9.54 -19.04
CA PRO A 217 8.75 8.56 -18.12
C PRO A 217 8.54 7.20 -18.78
N ASP A 218 8.89 6.14 -18.06
CA ASP A 218 8.76 4.75 -18.52
C ASP A 218 7.76 3.93 -17.68
N ILE A 219 7.01 4.60 -16.77
CA ILE A 219 5.95 3.97 -15.99
C ILE A 219 4.68 3.78 -16.83
N TRP A 220 3.97 2.70 -16.58
CA TRP A 220 2.70 2.42 -17.25
C TRP A 220 1.51 3.05 -16.52
N ASP A 221 0.41 3.20 -17.24
CA ASP A 221 -0.81 3.81 -16.71
C ASP A 221 -2.05 2.91 -16.78
N HIS A 222 -1.92 1.71 -17.35
CA HIS A 222 -3.00 0.72 -17.38
C HIS A 222 -2.46 -0.71 -17.52
N GLY A 223 -3.29 -1.67 -17.18
CA GLY A 223 -3.00 -3.07 -17.44
C GLY A 223 -3.99 -4.05 -16.83
N TYR A 224 -3.92 -5.27 -17.34
CA TYR A 224 -4.65 -6.44 -16.86
C TYR A 224 -3.69 -7.50 -16.39
N VAL A 225 -4.02 -8.15 -15.26
CA VAL A 225 -3.22 -9.25 -14.72
C VAL A 225 -4.15 -10.40 -14.33
N ILE A 226 -3.81 -11.62 -14.75
CA ILE A 226 -4.47 -12.86 -14.31
C ILE A 226 -3.47 -13.66 -13.49
N VAL A 227 -3.90 -14.15 -12.33
CA VAL A 227 -3.08 -14.95 -11.41
C VAL A 227 -3.78 -16.28 -11.11
N GLU A 228 -3.04 -17.38 -11.24
CA GLU A 228 -3.44 -18.71 -10.77
C GLU A 228 -2.72 -19.02 -9.47
N PHE A 229 -3.42 -19.69 -8.52
CA PHE A 229 -2.94 -20.02 -7.19
C PHE A 229 -2.83 -21.53 -6.98
N GLU A 230 -1.97 -21.96 -6.03
CA GLU A 230 -1.76 -23.38 -5.68
C GLU A 230 -3.06 -24.11 -5.34
N ASN A 231 -4.03 -23.42 -4.72
CA ASN A 231 -5.35 -23.97 -4.36
C ASN A 231 -6.38 -23.94 -5.50
N ASN A 232 -5.92 -23.73 -6.75
CA ASN A 232 -6.75 -23.62 -7.96
C ASN A 232 -7.70 -22.42 -8.01
N MET A 233 -7.56 -21.44 -7.13
CA MET A 233 -8.24 -20.15 -7.26
C MET A 233 -7.64 -19.33 -8.40
N ARG A 234 -8.45 -18.42 -8.95
CA ARG A 234 -8.01 -17.46 -9.97
C ARG A 234 -8.37 -16.06 -9.55
N ALA A 235 -7.43 -15.13 -9.76
CA ALA A 235 -7.66 -13.72 -9.55
C ALA A 235 -7.38 -12.92 -10.82
N MET A 236 -8.07 -11.80 -10.96
CA MET A 236 -7.87 -10.83 -12.02
C MET A 236 -7.67 -9.44 -11.40
N LEU A 237 -6.76 -8.67 -11.97
CA LEU A 237 -6.60 -7.24 -11.70
C LEU A 237 -6.81 -6.46 -13.00
N GLU A 238 -7.61 -5.41 -12.92
CA GLU A 238 -7.74 -4.36 -13.92
C GLU A 238 -7.27 -3.03 -13.31
N LEU A 239 -6.24 -2.42 -13.89
CA LEU A 239 -5.74 -1.10 -13.50
C LEU A 239 -5.96 -0.09 -14.63
N CYS A 240 -6.56 1.05 -14.32
CA CYS A 240 -6.64 2.21 -15.20
C CYS A 240 -6.35 3.49 -14.39
N MET A 241 -5.27 4.20 -14.75
CA MET A 241 -4.84 5.42 -14.08
C MET A 241 -5.18 6.70 -14.86
N PHE A 242 -6.21 6.65 -15.70
CA PHE A 242 -6.80 7.78 -16.41
C PHE A 242 -8.34 7.72 -16.37
N ALA A 243 -8.86 7.24 -15.25
CA ALA A 243 -10.30 7.08 -14.99
C ALA A 243 -10.72 7.76 -13.68
N GLU A 244 -10.15 8.93 -13.40
CA GLU A 244 -10.36 9.72 -12.18
C GLU A 244 -11.79 10.20 -11.96
N GLY A 245 -12.63 10.11 -12.97
CA GLY A 245 -14.08 10.39 -12.88
C GLY A 245 -14.92 9.18 -12.44
N ALA A 246 -14.31 8.03 -12.17
CA ALA A 246 -15.03 6.85 -11.71
C ALA A 246 -15.71 7.10 -10.37
N LYS A 247 -16.92 6.57 -10.19
CA LYS A 247 -17.67 6.69 -8.93
C LYS A 247 -16.98 5.96 -7.78
N TYR A 248 -16.42 4.79 -8.06
CA TYR A 248 -15.64 4.00 -7.14
C TYR A 248 -14.24 3.82 -7.74
N GLN A 249 -13.24 4.04 -6.92
CA GLN A 249 -11.85 3.91 -7.32
C GLN A 249 -11.42 2.44 -7.26
N GLU A 250 -11.75 1.73 -6.17
CA GLU A 250 -11.51 0.30 -6.05
C GLU A 250 -12.83 -0.46 -6.01
N GLU A 251 -12.86 -1.55 -6.78
CA GLU A 251 -13.95 -2.53 -6.76
C GLU A 251 -13.36 -3.92 -6.61
N ILE A 252 -13.74 -4.61 -5.54
CA ILE A 252 -13.25 -5.97 -5.23
C ILE A 252 -14.44 -6.92 -5.18
N SER A 253 -14.36 -8.01 -5.93
CA SER A 253 -15.42 -9.00 -6.04
C SER A 253 -14.87 -10.39 -5.76
N ILE A 254 -15.42 -11.06 -4.75
CA ILE A 254 -15.09 -12.45 -4.37
C ILE A 254 -16.30 -13.33 -4.65
N THR A 255 -16.10 -14.39 -5.43
CA THR A 255 -17.16 -15.35 -5.79
C THR A 255 -16.77 -16.76 -5.38
N GLY A 256 -17.71 -17.45 -4.78
CA GLY A 256 -17.56 -18.86 -4.40
C GLY A 256 -18.80 -19.70 -4.74
N ASP A 257 -18.91 -20.87 -4.14
CA ASP A 257 -19.95 -21.83 -4.45
C ASP A 257 -21.31 -21.51 -3.82
N THR A 258 -21.37 -20.64 -2.78
CA THR A 258 -22.63 -20.25 -2.12
C THR A 258 -23.05 -18.82 -2.40
N GLY A 259 -22.18 -17.97 -2.94
CA GLY A 259 -22.53 -16.58 -3.24
C GLY A 259 -21.36 -15.74 -3.68
N LYS A 260 -21.64 -14.44 -3.80
CA LYS A 260 -20.70 -13.39 -4.17
C LYS A 260 -20.74 -12.27 -3.15
N ILE A 261 -19.59 -11.69 -2.83
CA ILE A 261 -19.48 -10.47 -2.04
C ILE A 261 -18.61 -9.45 -2.78
N GLU A 262 -19.00 -8.17 -2.71
CA GLU A 262 -18.34 -7.08 -3.43
C GLU A 262 -18.11 -5.91 -2.49
N ALA A 263 -16.97 -5.26 -2.62
CA ALA A 263 -16.65 -4.00 -1.97
C ALA A 263 -16.50 -2.91 -3.04
N PHE A 264 -17.08 -1.76 -2.78
CA PHE A 264 -17.02 -0.56 -3.60
C PHE A 264 -16.41 0.57 -2.76
N VAL A 265 -15.23 1.01 -3.14
CA VAL A 265 -14.47 2.02 -2.40
C VAL A 265 -14.37 3.29 -3.26
N PRO A 266 -14.90 4.44 -2.82
CA PRO A 266 -14.74 5.70 -3.53
C PRO A 266 -13.30 6.19 -3.46
N GLY A 267 -12.90 7.00 -4.44
CA GLY A 267 -11.63 7.72 -4.39
C GLY A 267 -11.59 8.77 -3.27
N PRO A 268 -10.42 9.42 -3.05
CA PRO A 268 -10.26 10.42 -2.00
C PRO A 268 -11.29 11.55 -2.10
N ALA A 269 -11.93 11.89 -0.98
CA ALA A 269 -13.00 12.89 -0.94
C ALA A 269 -12.57 14.26 -1.48
N ARG A 270 -11.29 14.64 -1.32
CA ARG A 270 -10.74 15.90 -1.84
C ARG A 270 -10.76 16.03 -3.36
N PHE A 271 -10.84 14.92 -4.11
CA PHE A 271 -10.96 14.90 -5.56
C PHE A 271 -12.42 14.81 -6.03
N TRP A 272 -13.36 14.59 -5.12
CA TRP A 272 -14.78 14.51 -5.49
C TRP A 272 -15.32 15.91 -5.87
N PRO A 273 -15.96 16.06 -7.05
CA PRO A 273 -16.43 17.36 -7.49
C PRO A 273 -17.58 17.87 -6.61
N LYS A 274 -17.39 19.01 -5.95
CA LYS A 274 -18.41 19.62 -5.04
C LYS A 274 -19.79 19.78 -5.69
N LYS A 275 -19.86 20.00 -7.01
CA LYS A 275 -21.12 20.11 -7.76
C LYS A 275 -21.96 18.83 -7.78
N LEU A 276 -21.37 17.67 -7.46
CA LEU A 276 -22.05 16.37 -7.38
C LEU A 276 -22.57 16.05 -5.96
N GLY A 277 -22.46 16.99 -5.02
CA GLY A 277 -22.86 16.79 -3.62
C GLY A 277 -21.81 16.05 -2.81
N ALA A 278 -22.24 15.31 -1.77
CA ALA A 278 -21.36 14.54 -0.91
C ALA A 278 -20.68 13.40 -1.68
N PRO A 279 -19.42 13.04 -1.31
CA PRO A 279 -18.76 11.86 -1.86
C PRO A 279 -19.58 10.59 -1.63
N PRO A 280 -19.47 9.57 -2.50
CA PRO A 280 -20.10 8.28 -2.27
C PRO A 280 -19.62 7.64 -0.96
N ILE A 281 -20.54 6.97 -0.26
CA ILE A 281 -20.18 6.15 0.90
C ILE A 281 -19.68 4.79 0.40
N PRO A 282 -18.59 4.23 0.95
CA PRO A 282 -18.16 2.88 0.64
C PRO A 282 -19.26 1.85 0.92
N LYS A 283 -19.34 0.80 0.11
CA LYS A 283 -20.40 -0.21 0.19
C LYS A 283 -19.88 -1.63 0.11
N ILE A 284 -20.64 -2.53 0.74
CA ILE A 284 -20.57 -3.98 0.54
C ILE A 284 -21.87 -4.45 -0.08
N VAL A 285 -21.78 -5.30 -1.10
CA VAL A 285 -22.93 -5.97 -1.70
C VAL A 285 -22.75 -7.47 -1.54
N VAL A 286 -23.79 -8.13 -1.04
CA VAL A 286 -23.85 -9.60 -0.88
C VAL A 286 -24.93 -10.14 -1.80
N SER A 287 -24.55 -11.09 -2.66
CA SER A 287 -25.43 -11.73 -3.65
C SER A 287 -25.42 -13.25 -3.43
N PRO A 288 -26.38 -13.81 -2.67
CA PRO A 288 -26.48 -15.26 -2.47
C PRO A 288 -26.79 -16.00 -3.78
N ARG A 289 -26.19 -17.17 -3.95
CA ARG A 289 -26.41 -18.00 -5.14
C ARG A 289 -27.81 -18.62 -5.22
N ASP A 290 -28.48 -18.80 -4.09
CA ASP A 290 -29.85 -19.32 -3.99
C ASP A 290 -30.92 -18.32 -4.47
N ARG A 291 -30.49 -17.11 -4.90
CA ARG A 291 -31.35 -16.01 -5.37
C ARG A 291 -32.33 -15.48 -4.32
N SER A 292 -32.02 -15.62 -3.03
CA SER A 292 -32.84 -15.08 -1.93
C SER A 292 -32.86 -13.54 -1.85
N GLY A 293 -32.14 -12.88 -2.77
CA GLY A 293 -32.08 -11.42 -2.93
C GLY A 293 -30.73 -10.85 -2.50
N LEU A 294 -30.34 -9.76 -3.18
CA LEU A 294 -29.12 -9.05 -2.84
C LEU A 294 -29.31 -8.21 -1.56
N ARG A 295 -28.23 -7.96 -0.84
CA ARG A 295 -28.20 -7.08 0.34
C ARG A 295 -27.04 -6.11 0.22
N GLU A 296 -27.31 -4.83 0.44
CA GLU A 296 -26.31 -3.77 0.43
C GLU A 296 -26.11 -3.23 1.85
N PHE A 297 -24.85 -2.86 2.15
CA PHE A 297 -24.47 -2.30 3.44
C PHE A 297 -23.52 -1.12 3.18
N ASP A 298 -23.85 0.05 3.72
CA ASP A 298 -22.92 1.16 3.77
C ASP A 298 -21.86 0.87 4.84
N VAL A 299 -20.62 1.27 4.56
CA VAL A 299 -19.49 1.14 5.47
C VAL A 299 -18.86 2.54 5.65
N PRO A 300 -19.51 3.41 6.45
CA PRO A 300 -19.03 4.78 6.65
C PRO A 300 -17.68 4.77 7.37
N VAL A 301 -16.86 5.76 7.07
CA VAL A 301 -15.58 6.03 7.74
C VAL A 301 -15.72 7.35 8.48
N ASP A 302 -15.13 7.46 9.66
CA ASP A 302 -15.11 8.68 10.46
C ASP A 302 -14.49 9.85 9.65
N GLU A 303 -15.12 11.00 9.70
CA GLU A 303 -14.76 12.17 8.90
C GLU A 303 -13.34 12.68 9.24
N MET A 304 -12.96 12.70 10.52
CA MET A 304 -11.60 13.12 10.93
C MET A 304 -10.53 12.16 10.37
N ILE A 305 -10.84 10.87 10.29
CA ILE A 305 -9.94 9.87 9.72
C ILE A 305 -9.84 10.06 8.20
N LEU A 306 -10.95 10.36 7.52
CA LEU A 306 -10.96 10.66 6.07
C LEU A 306 -10.16 11.93 5.75
N GLU A 307 -10.21 12.95 6.59
CA GLU A 307 -9.43 14.18 6.43
C GLU A 307 -7.92 13.99 6.65
N ALA A 308 -7.54 12.97 7.41
CA ALA A 308 -6.13 12.68 7.69
C ALA A 308 -5.39 12.05 6.49
N GLY A 309 -6.10 11.45 5.51
CA GLY A 309 -5.43 10.81 4.38
C GLY A 309 -6.35 10.42 3.22
N ASP A 310 -5.74 9.93 2.15
CA ASP A 310 -6.41 9.62 0.88
C ASP A 310 -6.88 8.15 0.75
N HIS A 311 -6.60 7.31 1.74
CA HIS A 311 -6.78 5.86 1.65
C HIS A 311 -7.93 5.33 2.52
N ASN A 312 -9.05 6.09 2.58
CA ASN A 312 -10.26 5.69 3.32
C ASN A 312 -9.98 5.25 4.77
N GLY A 313 -9.02 5.93 5.45
CA GLY A 313 -8.67 5.68 6.83
C GLY A 313 -7.71 4.51 7.07
N SER A 314 -7.28 3.80 6.05
CA SER A 314 -6.41 2.61 6.22
C SER A 314 -5.11 2.93 6.95
N THR A 315 -4.48 4.06 6.67
CA THR A 315 -3.25 4.52 7.34
C THR A 315 -3.47 4.67 8.85
N PHE A 316 -4.61 5.23 9.29
CA PHE A 316 -4.95 5.33 10.71
C PHE A 316 -5.06 3.95 11.37
N TYR A 317 -5.86 3.05 10.80
CA TYR A 317 -6.05 1.71 11.34
C TYR A 317 -4.77 0.89 11.34
N GLN A 318 -3.91 1.07 10.32
CA GLN A 318 -2.58 0.47 10.29
C GLN A 318 -1.72 0.93 11.48
N HIS A 319 -1.65 2.24 11.74
CA HIS A 319 -0.91 2.77 12.90
C HIS A 319 -1.46 2.27 14.22
N GLN A 320 -2.79 2.25 14.38
CA GLN A 320 -3.43 1.73 15.59
C GLN A 320 -3.02 0.28 15.88
N LYS A 321 -2.99 -0.55 14.84
CA LYS A 321 -2.54 -1.96 14.94
C LYS A 321 -1.02 -2.06 15.16
N PHE A 322 -0.24 -1.23 14.49
CA PHE A 322 1.21 -1.21 14.65
C PHE A 322 1.62 -0.83 16.07
N MET A 323 0.92 0.09 16.75
CA MET A 323 1.18 0.40 18.16
C MET A 323 1.03 -0.83 19.06
N ARG A 324 0.07 -1.71 18.78
CA ARG A 324 -0.05 -2.98 19.52
C ARG A 324 1.15 -3.91 19.30
N VAL A 325 1.80 -3.85 18.12
CA VAL A 325 3.05 -4.57 17.86
C VAL A 325 4.21 -3.94 18.64
N VAL A 326 4.29 -2.60 18.67
CA VAL A 326 5.32 -1.86 19.43
C VAL A 326 5.20 -2.13 20.93
N ASP A 327 3.99 -2.34 21.44
CA ASP A 327 3.72 -2.73 22.83
C ASP A 327 3.95 -4.24 23.12
N GLY A 328 4.27 -5.02 22.10
CA GLY A 328 4.47 -6.47 22.23
C GLY A 328 3.18 -7.28 22.41
N HIS A 329 2.00 -6.70 22.14
CA HIS A 329 0.71 -7.35 22.30
C HIS A 329 0.28 -8.22 21.12
N GLN A 330 0.91 -8.04 19.96
CA GLN A 330 0.65 -8.85 18.74
C GLN A 330 1.87 -8.86 17.81
N SER A 331 1.89 -9.82 16.89
CA SER A 331 2.84 -9.85 15.79
C SER A 331 2.34 -9.00 14.60
N PRO A 332 3.23 -8.56 13.69
CA PRO A 332 2.81 -7.88 12.46
C PRO A 332 1.82 -8.71 11.64
N GLU A 333 0.71 -8.10 11.23
CA GLU A 333 -0.26 -8.74 10.33
C GLU A 333 0.23 -8.76 8.89
N VAL A 334 1.11 -7.85 8.52
CA VAL A 334 1.78 -7.81 7.21
C VAL A 334 3.27 -7.99 7.43
N THR A 335 3.75 -9.16 7.07
CA THR A 335 5.14 -9.59 7.31
C THR A 335 6.07 -9.18 6.17
N LEU A 336 7.38 -9.31 6.39
CA LEU A 336 8.36 -9.21 5.29
C LEU A 336 8.07 -10.18 4.15
N ASN A 337 7.58 -11.40 4.46
CA ASN A 337 7.22 -12.37 3.44
C ASN A 337 6.05 -11.88 2.56
N ASP A 338 5.06 -11.19 3.12
CA ASP A 338 3.97 -10.59 2.36
C ASP A 338 4.50 -9.49 1.42
N GLY A 339 5.38 -8.62 1.92
CA GLY A 339 6.05 -7.61 1.11
C GLY A 339 6.91 -8.21 -0.02
N ILE A 340 7.65 -9.27 0.26
CA ILE A 340 8.45 -10.00 -0.73
C ILE A 340 7.55 -10.57 -1.85
N TRP A 341 6.46 -11.23 -1.48
CA TRP A 341 5.54 -11.80 -2.47
C TRP A 341 4.86 -10.72 -3.31
N ALA A 342 4.44 -9.62 -2.71
CA ALA A 342 3.82 -8.51 -3.44
C ALA A 342 4.77 -7.95 -4.52
N VAL A 343 6.06 -7.75 -4.19
CA VAL A 343 7.08 -7.32 -5.17
C VAL A 343 7.35 -8.39 -6.23
N ARG A 344 7.47 -9.67 -5.84
CA ARG A 344 7.67 -10.77 -6.79
C ARG A 344 6.53 -10.86 -7.80
N MET A 345 5.29 -10.76 -7.34
CA MET A 345 4.10 -10.79 -8.21
C MET A 345 4.06 -9.58 -9.13
N GLY A 346 4.34 -8.38 -8.61
CA GLY A 346 4.43 -7.16 -9.42
C GLY A 346 5.50 -7.25 -10.51
N ASN A 347 6.68 -7.73 -10.16
CA ASN A 347 7.76 -7.94 -11.13
C ASN A 347 7.40 -9.01 -12.17
N ALA A 348 6.80 -10.14 -11.75
CA ALA A 348 6.35 -11.18 -12.67
C ALA A 348 5.27 -10.67 -13.64
N ALA A 349 4.36 -9.83 -13.18
CA ALA A 349 3.36 -9.17 -14.04
C ALA A 349 4.03 -8.22 -15.05
N GLN A 350 5.02 -7.43 -14.59
CA GLN A 350 5.79 -6.56 -15.48
C GLN A 350 6.49 -7.37 -16.57
N VAL A 351 7.24 -8.41 -16.21
CA VAL A 351 7.94 -9.30 -17.15
C VAL A 351 6.97 -9.99 -18.11
N SER A 352 5.83 -10.46 -17.60
CA SER A 352 4.81 -11.11 -18.43
C SER A 352 4.26 -10.15 -19.49
N ALA A 353 3.95 -8.91 -19.12
CA ALA A 353 3.43 -7.92 -20.05
C ALA A 353 4.48 -7.47 -21.08
N GLU A 354 5.75 -7.31 -20.68
CA GLU A 354 6.86 -6.94 -21.58
C GLU A 354 7.20 -8.05 -22.58
N THR A 355 7.11 -9.31 -22.17
CA THR A 355 7.53 -10.45 -23.01
C THR A 355 6.37 -11.14 -23.73
N GLY A 356 5.12 -10.88 -23.33
CA GLY A 356 3.94 -11.60 -23.81
C GLY A 356 3.89 -13.07 -23.33
N LYS A 357 4.68 -13.45 -22.34
CA LYS A 357 4.80 -14.83 -21.85
C LYS A 357 4.22 -14.99 -20.45
N VAL A 358 3.73 -16.20 -20.16
CA VAL A 358 3.36 -16.60 -18.81
C VAL A 358 4.61 -16.70 -17.94
N VAL A 359 4.55 -16.15 -16.73
CA VAL A 359 5.58 -16.31 -15.71
C VAL A 359 5.11 -17.31 -14.66
N ASN A 360 5.93 -18.34 -14.38
CA ASN A 360 5.68 -19.33 -13.32
C ASN A 360 6.55 -19.00 -12.11
N PHE A 361 6.07 -19.34 -10.89
CA PHE A 361 6.76 -19.15 -9.61
C PHE A 361 7.46 -20.40 -9.13
#